data_1269612d8aea79110645001ea3c9d689
#
_entry.id   1269612d8aea79110645001ea3c9d689
#
_cell.length_a   1.000
_cell.length_b   1.000
_cell.length_c   1.000
_cell.angle_alpha   90.00
_cell.angle_beta   90.00
_cell.angle_gamma   90.00
#
_symmetry.space_group_name_H-M   'P 1'
#
loop_
_entity.id
_entity.type
_entity.pdbx_description
1 polymer ?
#
loop_
_entity_poly.entity_id
_entity_poly.type
_entity_poly.pdbx_seq_one_letter_code
_entity_poly.pdbx_strand_id
1 'polypeptide(L)'
;MITSPLSQDTISLIGMPGAGKSTIGVLLAKLTGLRFTDTDLDIQVQAGATLQQILEREGHLHLREIEEQVLLQIPLQQSVISTGGSVVYSAPAMARLQSAGPIVYLEADLETLKRRIAIAPSRGIACGAGDSLADVYRERTPLYRQYADITVDATDGTADQVAASILDQLAGQE
;
A
#
# COMPACT_ATOMS: atom_id res chain seq x y z
N MET A 1 4.39 -30.83 -0.47
CA MET A 1 4.09 -29.52 -1.11
C MET A 1 2.90 -28.91 -0.36
N ILE A 2 3.11 -27.78 0.28
CA ILE A 2 1.99 -27.02 0.87
C ILE A 2 1.41 -26.24 -0.30
N THR A 3 0.27 -26.69 -0.82
CA THR A 3 -0.49 -25.91 -1.79
C THR A 3 -0.97 -24.65 -1.09
N SER A 4 -0.52 -23.48 -1.57
CA SER A 4 -1.07 -22.20 -1.13
C SER A 4 -2.59 -22.26 -1.39
N PRO A 5 -3.43 -21.89 -0.42
CA PRO A 5 -4.87 -21.88 -0.60
C PRO A 5 -5.35 -20.75 -1.53
N LEU A 6 -4.44 -19.92 -2.04
CA LEU A 6 -4.76 -18.82 -2.94
C LEU A 6 -4.34 -19.20 -4.37
N SER A 7 -5.28 -19.11 -5.30
CA SER A 7 -5.05 -19.34 -6.73
C SER A 7 -4.10 -18.29 -7.35
N GLN A 8 -3.85 -17.19 -6.66
CA GLN A 8 -2.95 -16.11 -7.06
C GLN A 8 -1.87 -15.89 -6.00
N ASP A 9 -0.63 -15.88 -6.46
CA ASP A 9 0.56 -15.87 -5.59
C ASP A 9 0.97 -14.48 -5.07
N THR A 10 0.19 -13.45 -5.31
CA THR A 10 0.54 -12.07 -4.93
C THR A 10 -0.67 -11.33 -4.37
N ILE A 11 -0.48 -10.62 -3.29
CA ILE A 11 -1.50 -9.74 -2.67
C ILE A 11 -0.92 -8.33 -2.61
N SER A 12 -1.61 -7.35 -3.18
CA SER A 12 -1.17 -5.95 -3.14
C SER A 12 -2.05 -5.13 -2.20
N LEU A 13 -1.42 -4.39 -1.28
CA LEU A 13 -2.11 -3.52 -0.33
C LEU A 13 -2.01 -2.07 -0.79
N ILE A 14 -3.15 -1.40 -0.95
CA ILE A 14 -3.26 0.02 -1.25
C ILE A 14 -4.03 0.74 -0.15
N GLY A 15 -3.85 2.04 -0.05
CA GLY A 15 -4.54 2.87 0.93
C GLY A 15 -3.70 4.09 1.36
N MET A 16 -4.31 4.94 2.15
CA MET A 16 -3.69 6.16 2.68
C MET A 16 -2.45 5.86 3.53
N PRO A 17 -1.51 6.80 3.62
CA PRO A 17 -0.49 6.78 4.67
C PRO A 17 -1.15 6.66 6.05
N GLY A 18 -0.62 5.80 6.91
CA GLY A 18 -1.20 5.53 8.23
C GLY A 18 -2.31 4.48 8.25
N ALA A 19 -2.72 3.93 7.11
CA ALA A 19 -3.73 2.84 7.07
C ALA A 19 -3.25 1.51 7.64
N GLY A 20 -1.94 1.31 7.79
CA GLY A 20 -1.36 0.09 8.37
C GLY A 20 -0.86 -0.93 7.34
N LYS A 21 -0.69 -0.55 6.10
CA LYS A 21 -0.27 -1.45 5.00
C LYS A 21 0.97 -2.26 5.31
N SER A 22 2.02 -1.64 5.81
CA SER A 22 3.29 -2.35 6.10
C SER A 22 3.14 -3.32 7.27
N THR A 23 2.48 -2.93 8.34
CA THR A 23 2.23 -3.79 9.51
C THR A 23 1.36 -4.99 9.14
N ILE A 24 0.23 -4.74 8.48
CA ILE A 24 -0.70 -5.77 8.04
C ILE A 24 -0.06 -6.67 6.98
N GLY A 25 0.74 -6.08 6.08
CA GLY A 25 1.47 -6.82 5.05
C GLY A 25 2.45 -7.85 5.62
N VAL A 26 3.19 -7.50 6.67
CA VAL A 26 4.08 -8.44 7.37
C VAL A 26 3.29 -9.60 7.98
N LEU A 27 2.15 -9.31 8.60
CA LEU A 27 1.30 -10.35 9.19
C LEU A 27 0.72 -11.27 8.11
N LEU A 28 0.21 -10.71 7.02
CA LEU A 28 -0.27 -11.50 5.88
C LEU A 28 0.84 -12.40 5.32
N ALA A 29 2.04 -11.88 5.14
CA ALA A 29 3.17 -12.66 4.67
C ALA A 29 3.48 -13.84 5.58
N LYS A 30 3.44 -13.65 6.90
CA LYS A 30 3.61 -14.73 7.88
C LYS A 30 2.49 -15.78 7.83
N LEU A 31 1.24 -15.34 7.64
CA LEU A 31 0.09 -16.23 7.62
C LEU A 31 -0.02 -17.03 6.31
N THR A 32 0.43 -16.46 5.21
CA THR A 32 0.34 -17.08 3.87
C THR A 32 1.61 -17.80 3.42
N GLY A 33 2.75 -17.52 4.05
CA GLY A 33 4.06 -18.01 3.60
C GLY A 33 4.62 -17.27 2.39
N LEU A 34 4.01 -16.15 2.00
CA LEU A 34 4.50 -15.27 0.93
C LEU A 34 5.65 -14.38 1.43
N ARG A 35 6.41 -13.84 0.49
CA ARG A 35 7.41 -12.81 0.79
C ARG A 35 6.70 -11.50 1.15
N PHE A 36 7.37 -10.65 1.91
CA PHE A 36 6.92 -9.28 2.14
C PHE A 36 7.81 -8.30 1.39
N THR A 37 7.19 -7.40 0.64
CA THR A 37 7.86 -6.30 -0.08
C THR A 37 7.19 -4.99 0.28
N ASP A 38 7.95 -4.04 0.80
CA ASP A 38 7.52 -2.66 1.05
C ASP A 38 8.20 -1.75 0.02
N THR A 39 7.43 -1.19 -0.89
CA THR A 39 7.96 -0.37 -1.99
C THR A 39 8.62 0.92 -1.51
N ASP A 40 8.24 1.44 -0.34
CA ASP A 40 8.90 2.59 0.26
C ASP A 40 10.37 2.29 0.60
N LEU A 41 10.66 1.05 1.04
CA LEU A 41 12.03 0.62 1.29
C LEU A 41 12.83 0.50 -0.01
N ASP A 42 12.25 -0.09 -1.05
CA ASP A 42 12.91 -0.21 -2.35
C ASP A 42 13.23 1.17 -2.95
N ILE A 43 12.31 2.12 -2.84
CA ILE A 43 12.53 3.52 -3.25
C ILE A 43 13.73 4.12 -2.51
N GLN A 44 13.75 3.99 -1.20
CA GLN A 44 14.83 4.55 -0.37
C GLN A 44 16.18 3.93 -0.68
N VAL A 45 16.23 2.61 -0.89
CA VAL A 45 17.46 1.90 -1.26
C VAL A 45 17.97 2.36 -2.62
N GLN A 46 17.08 2.46 -3.62
CA GLN A 46 17.47 2.93 -4.97
C GLN A 46 17.92 4.38 -4.98
N ALA A 47 17.23 5.25 -4.25
CA ALA A 47 17.54 6.67 -4.21
C ALA A 47 18.72 7.02 -3.27
N GLY A 48 19.11 6.13 -2.37
CA GLY A 48 20.08 6.42 -1.33
C GLY A 48 19.63 7.53 -0.37
N ALA A 49 18.32 7.71 -0.22
CA ALA A 49 17.72 8.79 0.57
C ALA A 49 16.36 8.36 1.13
N THR A 50 15.91 8.98 2.21
CA THR A 50 14.56 8.76 2.74
C THR A 50 13.51 9.41 1.84
N LEU A 51 12.27 8.93 1.91
CA LEU A 51 11.14 9.54 1.17
C LEU A 51 11.01 11.02 1.47
N GLN A 52 11.18 11.41 2.73
CA GLN A 52 11.13 12.82 3.14
C GLN A 52 12.24 13.65 2.46
N GLN A 53 13.46 13.12 2.40
CA GLN A 53 14.58 13.80 1.73
C GLN A 53 14.35 13.94 0.22
N ILE A 54 13.80 12.92 -0.42
CA ILE A 54 13.44 12.97 -1.85
C ILE A 54 12.38 14.05 -2.07
N LEU A 55 11.33 14.05 -1.24
CA LEU A 55 10.22 15.01 -1.31
C LEU A 55 10.72 16.45 -1.15
N GLU A 56 11.61 16.70 -0.19
CA GLU A 56 12.18 18.03 0.10
C GLU A 56 13.08 18.54 -1.02
N ARG A 57 13.85 17.65 -1.65
CA ARG A 57 14.82 18.01 -2.69
C ARG A 57 14.18 18.14 -4.08
N GLU A 58 13.28 17.24 -4.42
CA GLU A 58 12.84 16.99 -5.80
C GLU A 58 11.33 17.12 -5.97
N GLY A 59 10.58 17.22 -4.87
CA GLY A 59 9.12 17.40 -4.87
C GLY A 59 8.32 16.11 -5.06
N HIS A 60 7.01 16.25 -4.92
CA HIS A 60 6.08 15.11 -4.89
C HIS A 60 5.91 14.43 -6.25
N LEU A 61 6.01 15.17 -7.35
CA LEU A 61 5.87 14.59 -8.70
C LEU A 61 7.05 13.66 -9.01
N HIS A 62 8.25 14.05 -8.65
CA HIS A 62 9.43 13.20 -8.83
C HIS A 62 9.38 11.96 -7.95
N LEU A 63 8.92 12.09 -6.70
CA LEU A 63 8.70 10.94 -5.84
C LEU A 63 7.70 9.95 -6.45
N ARG A 64 6.62 10.43 -7.06
CA ARG A 64 5.65 9.57 -7.79
C ARG A 64 6.27 8.86 -8.99
N GLU A 65 7.17 9.53 -9.72
CA GLU A 65 7.91 8.92 -10.85
C GLU A 65 8.81 7.77 -10.37
N ILE A 66 9.53 7.97 -9.28
CA ILE A 66 10.36 6.91 -8.68
C ILE A 66 9.49 5.75 -8.20
N GLU A 67 8.39 6.03 -7.54
CA GLU A 67 7.41 5.02 -7.07
C GLU A 67 6.90 4.17 -8.23
N GLU A 68 6.52 4.78 -9.35
CA GLU A 68 6.11 4.08 -10.57
C GLU A 68 7.24 3.20 -11.11
N GLN A 69 8.45 3.74 -11.26
CA GLN A 69 9.60 2.99 -11.78
C GLN A 69 9.95 1.78 -10.91
N VAL A 70 9.94 1.94 -9.60
CA VAL A 70 10.16 0.83 -8.65
C VAL A 70 9.13 -0.26 -8.87
N LEU A 71 7.84 0.09 -8.89
CA LEU A 71 6.75 -0.87 -9.08
C LEU A 71 6.77 -1.57 -10.44
N LEU A 72 7.31 -0.92 -11.46
CA LEU A 72 7.48 -1.54 -12.78
C LEU A 72 8.65 -2.52 -12.86
N GLN A 73 9.59 -2.48 -11.91
CA GLN A 73 10.84 -3.25 -11.95
C GLN A 73 10.93 -4.36 -10.90
N ILE A 74 10.39 -4.18 -9.70
CA ILE A 74 10.49 -5.18 -8.63
C ILE A 74 9.78 -6.48 -8.99
N PRO A 75 10.28 -7.65 -8.51
CA PRO A 75 9.55 -8.90 -8.65
C PRO A 75 8.28 -8.87 -7.80
N LEU A 76 7.16 -9.29 -8.38
CA LEU A 76 5.86 -9.30 -7.70
C LEU A 76 5.42 -10.70 -7.24
N GLN A 77 6.00 -11.76 -7.81
CA GLN A 77 5.56 -13.14 -7.61
C GLN A 77 5.75 -13.57 -6.15
N GLN A 78 4.79 -14.34 -5.65
CA GLN A 78 4.81 -14.92 -4.31
C GLN A 78 5.06 -13.91 -3.20
N SER A 79 4.39 -12.75 -3.29
CA SER A 79 4.64 -11.63 -2.39
C SER A 79 3.38 -10.95 -1.90
N VAL A 80 3.45 -10.44 -0.68
CA VAL A 80 2.56 -9.37 -0.19
C VAL A 80 3.27 -8.06 -0.44
N ILE A 81 2.67 -7.20 -1.26
CA ILE A 81 3.23 -5.91 -1.66
C ILE A 81 2.54 -4.80 -0.87
N SER A 82 3.28 -4.11 -0.01
CA SER A 82 2.83 -2.87 0.61
C SER A 82 3.26 -1.69 -0.26
N THR A 83 2.30 -0.99 -0.86
CA THR A 83 2.58 0.11 -1.78
C THR A 83 2.64 1.46 -1.08
N GLY A 84 3.25 2.45 -1.72
CA GLY A 84 3.10 3.84 -1.33
C GLY A 84 1.68 4.35 -1.58
N GLY A 85 1.27 5.38 -0.84
CA GLY A 85 -0.11 5.90 -0.93
C GLY A 85 -0.44 6.54 -2.28
N SER A 86 0.54 6.95 -3.06
CA SER A 86 0.35 7.61 -4.36
C SER A 86 0.37 6.66 -5.56
N VAL A 87 0.51 5.36 -5.36
CA VAL A 87 0.55 4.36 -6.43
C VAL A 87 -0.64 4.44 -7.38
N VAL A 88 -1.81 4.81 -6.88
CA VAL A 88 -3.07 4.90 -7.64
C VAL A 88 -3.08 5.99 -8.71
N TYR A 89 -2.10 6.88 -8.72
CA TYR A 89 -1.91 7.84 -9.81
C TYR A 89 -1.19 7.24 -11.02
N SER A 90 -0.56 6.07 -10.88
CA SER A 90 0.14 5.38 -11.96
C SER A 90 -0.72 4.26 -12.54
N ALA A 91 -1.33 4.50 -13.68
CA ALA A 91 -2.09 3.47 -14.39
C ALA A 91 -1.23 2.25 -14.78
N PRO A 92 0.03 2.42 -15.28
CA PRO A 92 0.90 1.28 -15.57
C PRO A 92 1.24 0.43 -14.34
N ALA A 93 1.56 1.07 -13.20
CA ALA A 93 1.84 0.37 -11.95
C ALA A 93 0.61 -0.41 -11.46
N MET A 94 -0.56 0.21 -11.46
CA MET A 94 -1.80 -0.45 -11.07
C MET A 94 -2.15 -1.61 -11.98
N ALA A 95 -2.00 -1.48 -13.30
CA ALA A 95 -2.22 -2.57 -14.25
C ALA A 95 -1.29 -3.77 -13.98
N ARG A 96 -0.03 -3.50 -13.65
CA ARG A 96 0.93 -4.54 -13.30
C ARG A 96 0.55 -5.26 -11.99
N LEU A 97 0.13 -4.53 -10.97
CA LEU A 97 -0.34 -5.11 -9.70
C LEU A 97 -1.61 -5.95 -9.92
N GLN A 98 -2.58 -5.44 -10.69
CA GLN A 98 -3.82 -6.18 -11.02
C GLN A 98 -3.53 -7.49 -11.75
N SER A 99 -2.54 -7.50 -12.64
CA SER A 99 -2.16 -8.73 -13.35
C SER A 99 -1.43 -9.75 -12.46
N ALA A 100 -0.84 -9.32 -11.36
CA ALA A 100 -0.12 -10.18 -10.42
C ALA A 100 -1.02 -10.86 -9.38
N GLY A 101 -2.14 -10.22 -9.00
CA GLY A 101 -3.05 -10.76 -8.00
C GLY A 101 -4.03 -9.73 -7.45
N PRO A 102 -4.81 -10.10 -6.43
CA PRO A 102 -5.83 -9.24 -5.87
C PRO A 102 -5.25 -7.98 -5.24
N ILE A 103 -5.97 -6.88 -5.42
CA ILE A 103 -5.69 -5.59 -4.80
C ILE A 103 -6.63 -5.38 -3.62
N VAL A 104 -6.05 -5.20 -2.45
CA VAL A 104 -6.77 -4.99 -1.20
C VAL A 104 -6.61 -3.53 -0.78
N TYR A 105 -7.71 -2.81 -0.69
CA TYR A 105 -7.76 -1.47 -0.13
C TYR A 105 -7.98 -1.52 1.37
N LEU A 106 -7.03 -1.00 2.14
CA LEU A 106 -7.17 -0.77 3.57
C LEU A 106 -7.81 0.60 3.79
N GLU A 107 -9.12 0.61 4.02
CA GLU A 107 -9.88 1.83 4.26
C GLU A 107 -9.84 2.20 5.75
N ALA A 108 -9.45 3.42 6.04
CA ALA A 108 -9.52 3.98 7.39
C ALA A 108 -10.11 5.39 7.32
N ASP A 109 -10.85 5.80 8.34
CA ASP A 109 -11.40 7.14 8.38
C ASP A 109 -10.32 8.20 8.59
N LEU A 110 -10.63 9.43 8.18
CA LEU A 110 -9.68 10.55 8.21
C LEU A 110 -9.15 10.83 9.61
N GLU A 111 -9.99 10.76 10.64
CA GLU A 111 -9.59 11.08 12.02
C GLU A 111 -8.64 10.01 12.57
N THR A 112 -8.88 8.75 12.26
CA THR A 112 -7.96 7.66 12.59
C THR A 112 -6.61 7.83 11.89
N LEU A 113 -6.61 8.20 10.60
CA LEU A 113 -5.38 8.46 9.85
C LEU A 113 -4.60 9.63 10.43
N LYS A 114 -5.26 10.74 10.74
CA LYS A 114 -4.63 11.90 11.40
C LYS A 114 -3.96 11.50 12.70
N ARG A 115 -4.66 10.76 13.55
CA ARG A 115 -4.13 10.28 14.84
C ARG A 115 -2.90 9.39 14.66
N ARG A 116 -2.95 8.44 13.73
CA ARG A 116 -1.86 7.51 13.46
C ARG A 116 -0.63 8.22 12.89
N ILE A 117 -0.82 9.15 11.98
CA ILE A 117 0.26 9.94 11.38
C ILE A 117 0.91 10.86 12.41
N ALA A 118 0.14 11.46 13.32
CA ALA A 118 0.65 12.36 14.34
C ALA A 118 1.62 11.68 15.33
N ILE A 119 1.45 10.39 15.61
CA ILE A 119 2.30 9.62 16.51
C ILE A 119 3.40 8.83 15.79
N ALA A 120 3.33 8.72 14.47
CA ALA A 120 4.34 8.03 13.67
C ALA A 120 5.56 8.94 13.39
N PRO A 121 6.75 8.36 13.17
CA PRO A 121 7.87 9.12 12.64
C PRO A 121 7.50 9.82 11.32
N SER A 122 8.07 10.99 11.07
CA SER A 122 7.84 11.73 9.83
C SER A 122 8.15 10.87 8.61
N ARG A 123 7.18 10.76 7.70
CA ARG A 123 7.30 10.04 6.43
C ARG A 123 6.92 10.98 5.31
N GLY A 124 7.66 10.91 4.21
CA GLY A 124 7.32 11.67 3.01
C GLY A 124 5.95 11.25 2.45
N ILE A 125 5.03 12.19 2.34
CA ILE A 125 3.75 11.98 1.65
C ILE A 125 3.81 12.74 0.32
N ALA A 126 3.71 12.02 -0.79
CA ALA A 126 3.77 12.59 -2.13
C ALA A 126 2.47 13.36 -2.44
N CYS A 127 2.39 14.60 -1.99
CA CYS A 127 1.26 15.50 -2.24
C CYS A 127 1.76 16.90 -2.61
N GLY A 128 0.87 17.73 -3.15
CA GLY A 128 1.19 19.10 -3.51
C GLY A 128 1.56 19.97 -2.31
N ALA A 129 2.38 20.97 -2.53
CA ALA A 129 2.73 21.94 -1.50
C ALA A 129 1.46 22.66 -1.03
N GLY A 130 1.19 22.62 0.28
CA GLY A 130 -0.02 23.22 0.88
C GLY A 130 -1.24 22.28 0.92
N ASP A 131 -1.18 21.09 0.36
CA ASP A 131 -2.25 20.11 0.51
C ASP A 131 -2.32 19.61 1.95
N SER A 132 -3.54 19.59 2.51
CA SER A 132 -3.80 18.94 3.79
C SER A 132 -3.99 17.42 3.62
N LEU A 133 -3.88 16.68 4.71
CA LEU A 133 -4.22 15.26 4.69
C LEU A 133 -5.66 15.02 4.24
N ALA A 134 -6.58 15.92 4.60
CA ALA A 134 -7.97 15.87 4.18
C ALA A 134 -8.13 16.05 2.66
N ASP A 135 -7.34 16.91 2.04
CA ASP A 135 -7.34 17.09 0.58
C ASP A 135 -6.85 15.84 -0.12
N VAL A 136 -5.73 15.28 0.35
CA VAL A 136 -5.17 14.02 -0.16
C VAL A 136 -6.15 12.86 0.02
N TYR A 137 -6.79 12.76 1.17
CA TYR A 137 -7.81 11.76 1.46
C TYR A 137 -8.99 11.83 0.47
N ARG A 138 -9.51 13.03 0.25
CA ARG A 138 -10.65 13.27 -0.65
C ARG A 138 -10.31 12.92 -2.09
N GLU A 139 -9.09 13.22 -2.53
CA GLU A 139 -8.63 12.94 -3.88
C GLU A 139 -8.36 11.45 -4.11
N ARG A 140 -7.69 10.78 -3.16
CA ARG A 140 -7.21 9.40 -3.35
C ARG A 140 -8.24 8.33 -3.03
N THR A 141 -9.16 8.58 -2.10
CA THR A 141 -10.15 7.57 -1.69
C THR A 141 -10.97 7.01 -2.86
N PRO A 142 -11.50 7.84 -3.79
CA PRO A 142 -12.19 7.31 -4.97
C PRO A 142 -11.30 6.43 -5.86
N LEU A 143 -10.02 6.77 -5.99
CA LEU A 143 -9.05 6.00 -6.78
C LEU A 143 -8.74 4.66 -6.12
N TYR A 144 -8.56 4.61 -4.80
CA TYR A 144 -8.37 3.34 -4.10
C TYR A 144 -9.57 2.41 -4.32
N ARG A 145 -10.79 2.92 -4.17
CA ARG A 145 -12.01 2.14 -4.40
C ARG A 145 -12.14 1.66 -5.84
N GLN A 146 -11.70 2.46 -6.80
CA GLN A 146 -11.73 2.10 -8.23
C GLN A 146 -10.84 0.89 -8.55
N TYR A 147 -9.66 0.81 -7.93
CA TYR A 147 -8.69 -0.24 -8.21
C TYR A 147 -8.82 -1.47 -7.33
N ALA A 148 -9.50 -1.38 -6.20
CA ALA A 148 -9.59 -2.46 -5.24
C ALA A 148 -10.49 -3.60 -5.70
N ASP A 149 -10.03 -4.83 -5.56
CA ASP A 149 -10.85 -6.04 -5.65
C ASP A 149 -11.57 -6.29 -4.32
N ILE A 150 -10.92 -5.94 -3.21
CA ILE A 150 -11.43 -6.07 -1.85
C ILE A 150 -11.18 -4.78 -1.09
N THR A 151 -12.17 -4.33 -0.33
CA THR A 151 -12.03 -3.23 0.64
C THR A 151 -12.24 -3.77 2.05
N VAL A 152 -11.28 -3.53 2.91
CA VAL A 152 -11.32 -3.95 4.32
C VAL A 152 -11.21 -2.74 5.22
N ASP A 153 -12.10 -2.65 6.21
CA ASP A 153 -12.04 -1.60 7.22
C ASP A 153 -10.82 -1.81 8.13
N ALA A 154 -9.94 -0.82 8.13
CA ALA A 154 -8.74 -0.74 8.94
C ALA A 154 -8.81 0.39 9.99
N THR A 155 -9.99 0.99 10.17
CA THR A 155 -10.23 2.03 11.18
C THR A 155 -10.13 1.45 12.58
N ASP A 156 -10.84 0.38 12.82
CA ASP A 156 -10.94 -0.31 14.09
C ASP A 156 -10.34 -1.71 14.05
N GLY A 157 -10.09 -2.27 15.23
CA GLY A 157 -9.52 -3.60 15.37
C GLY A 157 -8.00 -3.63 15.40
N THR A 158 -7.47 -4.79 15.73
CA THR A 158 -6.03 -5.06 15.72
C THR A 158 -5.55 -5.38 14.30
N ALA A 159 -4.24 -5.26 14.07
CA ALA A 159 -3.65 -5.66 12.80
C ALA A 159 -3.90 -7.14 12.46
N ASP A 160 -3.92 -8.01 13.47
CA ASP A 160 -4.25 -9.43 13.31
C ASP A 160 -5.69 -9.65 12.85
N GLN A 161 -6.64 -8.90 13.40
CA GLN A 161 -8.06 -8.98 13.00
C GLN A 161 -8.25 -8.49 11.56
N VAL A 162 -7.57 -7.42 11.16
CA VAL A 162 -7.62 -6.92 9.78
C VAL A 162 -7.00 -7.93 8.82
N ALA A 163 -5.84 -8.50 9.16
CA ALA A 163 -5.20 -9.54 8.36
C ALA A 163 -6.09 -10.77 8.19
N ALA A 164 -6.74 -11.24 9.26
CA ALA A 164 -7.69 -12.34 9.20
C ALA A 164 -8.88 -12.02 8.28
N SER A 165 -9.46 -10.83 8.39
CA SER A 165 -10.56 -10.37 7.54
C SER A 165 -10.18 -10.34 6.05
N ILE A 166 -8.95 -9.96 5.73
CA ILE A 166 -8.44 -9.99 4.35
C ILE A 166 -8.43 -11.43 3.84
N LEU A 167 -7.89 -12.36 4.60
CA LEU A 167 -7.80 -13.77 4.19
C LEU A 167 -9.18 -14.40 4.02
N ASP A 168 -10.11 -14.12 4.91
CA ASP A 168 -11.50 -14.60 4.83
C ASP A 168 -12.20 -14.09 3.55
N GLN A 169 -12.03 -12.82 3.21
CA GLN A 169 -12.60 -12.24 1.99
C GLN A 169 -11.95 -12.78 0.72
N LEU A 170 -10.63 -13.00 0.72
CA LEU A 170 -9.93 -13.61 -0.41
C LEU A 170 -10.39 -15.04 -0.65
N ALA A 171 -10.56 -15.84 0.40
CA ALA A 171 -11.08 -17.21 0.30
C ALA A 171 -12.55 -17.27 -0.19
N GLY A 172 -13.32 -16.23 0.09
CA GLY A 172 -14.73 -16.15 -0.35
C GLY A 172 -14.92 -15.74 -1.81
N GLN A 173 -13.86 -15.36 -2.53
CA GLN A 173 -13.89 -14.99 -3.95
C GLN A 173 -13.59 -16.17 -4.90
N GLU A 174 -13.15 -17.31 -4.36
CA GLU A 174 -12.94 -18.57 -5.11
C GLU A 174 -14.27 -19.33 -5.24
#